data_3683a954e30ac71cf720b7629702aa83
#
_entry.id   3683a954e30ac71cf720b7629702aa83
#
_cell.length_a   1.000
_cell.length_b   1.000
_cell.length_c   1.000
_cell.angle_alpha   90.00
_cell.angle_beta   90.00
_cell.angle_gamma   90.00
#
_symmetry.space_group_name_H-M   'P 1'
#
loop_
_entity.id
_entity.type
_entity.pdbx_description
1 polymer ?
#
loop_
_entity_poly.entity_id
_entity_poly.type
_entity_poly.pdbx_seq_one_letter_code
_entity_poly.pdbx_strand_id
1 'polypeptide(L)'
;MNIEGFKVNFLGDSITEGVGVTDRKNARYDNRIKNLFNLSAVNNYGIGGTRLAHQTHASEKPRHDLCFCGRVYNMDTTADMVVVYGGVNDYLHGDAPFGKIGDKTPATFCGGIYFLMNYLKENYKDKPIIFMTPARCHYGTIDCFFTSNHKNKIADAKPLIAYVEAIEETGKLFGIPTLNLYDKLGLDPHDPETKERYTVDGLHFNDAGHEFIANALKGFIESL
;
A
#
# COMPACT_ATOMS: atom_id res chain seq x y z
N MET A 1 15.03 13.87 4.73
CA MET A 1 14.50 13.96 6.12
C MET A 1 15.25 13.00 7.03
N ASN A 2 15.65 13.43 8.25
CA ASN A 2 16.24 12.52 9.26
C ASN A 2 15.11 11.95 10.14
N ILE A 3 15.06 10.62 10.26
CA ILE A 3 14.06 9.89 11.06
C ILE A 3 14.69 8.95 12.09
N GLU A 4 15.98 9.16 12.43
CA GLU A 4 16.65 8.35 13.44
C GLU A 4 15.91 8.44 14.80
N GLY A 5 15.72 7.30 15.44
CA GLY A 5 15.00 7.21 16.73
C GLY A 5 13.47 7.24 16.61
N PHE A 6 12.89 7.47 15.43
CA PHE A 6 11.43 7.52 15.26
C PHE A 6 10.76 6.17 15.56
N LYS A 7 9.52 6.24 16.05
CA LYS A 7 8.56 5.14 16.02
C LYS A 7 7.69 5.31 14.79
N VAL A 8 7.64 4.31 13.90
CA VAL A 8 6.94 4.38 12.63
C VAL A 8 5.81 3.36 12.55
N ASN A 9 4.61 3.82 12.18
CA ASN A 9 3.48 2.95 11.87
C ASN A 9 3.48 2.61 10.37
N PHE A 10 3.37 1.32 10.04
CA PHE A 10 3.19 0.81 8.68
C PHE A 10 1.81 0.20 8.52
N LEU A 11 0.90 0.88 7.85
CA LEU A 11 -0.43 0.39 7.50
C LEU A 11 -0.38 -0.24 6.10
N GLY A 12 -0.82 -1.50 5.97
CA GLY A 12 -0.76 -2.14 4.66
C GLY A 12 -1.52 -3.46 4.57
N ASP A 13 -1.36 -4.12 3.45
CA ASP A 13 -1.95 -5.40 3.11
C ASP A 13 -0.98 -6.58 3.30
N SER A 14 -1.07 -7.61 2.44
CA SER A 14 -0.21 -8.80 2.46
C SER A 14 1.28 -8.50 2.28
N ILE A 15 1.63 -7.47 1.51
CA ILE A 15 3.03 -7.10 1.31
C ILE A 15 3.60 -6.51 2.61
N THR A 16 2.86 -5.66 3.30
CA THR A 16 3.25 -5.13 4.60
C THR A 16 3.22 -6.21 5.70
N GLU A 17 2.26 -7.14 5.65
CA GLU A 17 2.26 -8.33 6.53
C GLU A 17 3.50 -9.21 6.33
N GLY A 18 4.07 -9.19 5.12
CA GLY A 18 5.26 -9.97 4.75
C GLY A 18 4.91 -11.34 4.19
N VAL A 19 3.85 -11.45 3.39
CA VAL A 19 3.60 -12.64 2.57
C VAL A 19 4.68 -12.74 1.51
N GLY A 20 5.26 -13.91 1.34
CA GLY A 20 6.39 -14.16 0.43
C GLY A 20 7.77 -14.03 1.07
N VAL A 21 7.88 -13.42 2.25
CA VAL A 21 9.14 -13.25 2.98
C VAL A 21 9.46 -14.49 3.82
N THR A 22 10.69 -14.98 3.73
CA THR A 22 11.15 -16.15 4.50
C THR A 22 11.44 -15.82 5.96
N ASP A 23 12.08 -14.67 6.20
CA ASP A 23 12.38 -14.15 7.54
C ASP A 23 11.73 -12.77 7.75
N ARG A 24 10.49 -12.77 8.21
CA ARG A 24 9.73 -11.53 8.46
C ARG A 24 10.44 -10.56 9.41
N LYS A 25 11.26 -11.06 10.31
CA LYS A 25 11.97 -10.23 11.29
C LYS A 25 13.10 -9.41 10.66
N ASN A 26 13.79 -9.97 9.68
CA ASN A 26 14.98 -9.33 9.11
C ASN A 26 14.78 -8.88 7.66
N ALA A 27 13.97 -9.59 6.86
CA ALA A 27 13.86 -9.36 5.43
C ALA A 27 12.65 -8.50 5.03
N ARG A 28 11.63 -8.35 5.89
CA ARG A 28 10.46 -7.50 5.59
C ARG A 28 10.87 -6.03 5.49
N TYR A 29 10.32 -5.30 4.51
CA TYR A 29 10.77 -3.96 4.14
C TYR A 29 10.71 -2.95 5.29
N ASP A 30 9.70 -3.01 6.16
CA ASP A 30 9.57 -2.14 7.32
C ASP A 30 10.66 -2.38 8.37
N ASN A 31 11.05 -3.64 8.61
CA ASN A 31 12.17 -3.97 9.49
C ASN A 31 13.53 -3.61 8.87
N ARG A 32 13.66 -3.69 7.54
CA ARG A 32 14.84 -3.16 6.84
C ARG A 32 14.95 -1.64 7.03
N ILE A 33 13.85 -0.90 6.88
CA ILE A 33 13.78 0.54 7.15
C ILE A 33 14.16 0.84 8.61
N LYS A 34 13.67 0.03 9.57
CA LYS A 34 14.09 0.15 10.97
C LYS A 34 15.59 0.13 11.12
N ASN A 35 16.25 -0.84 10.51
CA ASN A 35 17.70 -1.01 10.62
C ASN A 35 18.45 0.10 9.86
N LEU A 36 17.99 0.49 8.66
CA LEU A 36 18.65 1.50 7.82
C LEU A 36 18.64 2.90 8.46
N PHE A 37 17.62 3.22 9.26
CA PHE A 37 17.47 4.53 9.90
C PHE A 37 17.61 4.51 11.43
N ASN A 38 17.98 3.38 12.04
CA ASN A 38 18.07 3.23 13.51
C ASN A 38 16.77 3.66 14.21
N LEU A 39 15.61 3.20 13.69
CA LEU A 39 14.31 3.55 14.28
C LEU A 39 14.18 2.90 15.67
N SER A 40 13.55 3.61 16.61
CA SER A 40 13.25 3.07 17.95
C SER A 40 12.24 1.92 17.90
N ALA A 41 11.20 2.05 17.07
CA ALA A 41 10.19 1.03 16.91
C ALA A 41 9.53 1.05 15.50
N VAL A 42 9.03 -0.10 15.09
CA VAL A 42 8.17 -0.29 13.92
C VAL A 42 6.91 -1.00 14.38
N ASN A 43 5.76 -0.39 14.17
CA ASN A 43 4.45 -0.98 14.36
C ASN A 43 3.91 -1.42 12.99
N ASN A 44 3.77 -2.71 12.78
CA ASN A 44 3.27 -3.26 11.52
C ASN A 44 1.79 -3.59 11.63
N TYR A 45 0.98 -2.91 10.83
CA TYR A 45 -0.46 -3.09 10.69
C TYR A 45 -0.81 -3.73 9.32
N GLY A 46 0.04 -4.60 8.80
CA GLY A 46 -0.21 -5.36 7.57
C GLY A 46 -1.22 -6.50 7.81
N ILE A 47 -2.27 -6.57 7.00
CA ILE A 47 -3.24 -7.67 6.99
C ILE A 47 -3.51 -8.09 5.55
N GLY A 48 -3.14 -9.32 5.19
CA GLY A 48 -3.23 -9.84 3.82
C GLY A 48 -4.66 -9.86 3.27
N GLY A 49 -4.80 -9.49 2.00
CA GLY A 49 -6.07 -9.45 1.27
C GLY A 49 -6.96 -8.25 1.60
N THR A 50 -6.53 -7.34 2.48
CA THR A 50 -7.37 -6.19 2.85
C THR A 50 -7.30 -5.08 1.81
N ARG A 51 -8.42 -4.39 1.61
CA ARG A 51 -8.63 -3.27 0.70
C ARG A 51 -8.57 -1.94 1.44
N LEU A 52 -8.37 -0.86 0.72
CA LEU A 52 -8.47 0.49 1.28
C LEU A 52 -9.92 0.83 1.62
N ALA A 53 -10.81 0.67 0.62
CA ALA A 53 -12.22 1.03 0.73
C ALA A 53 -13.06 -0.01 1.49
N HIS A 54 -14.21 0.43 1.99
CA HIS A 54 -15.27 -0.47 2.46
C HIS A 54 -15.85 -1.25 1.27
N GLN A 55 -16.07 -2.53 1.48
CA GLN A 55 -16.68 -3.36 0.46
C GLN A 55 -18.21 -3.33 0.56
N THR A 56 -18.88 -3.58 -0.55
CA THR A 56 -20.35 -3.59 -0.60
C THR A 56 -20.93 -4.92 -0.14
N HIS A 57 -20.16 -6.00 -0.25
CA HIS A 57 -20.51 -7.35 0.19
C HIS A 57 -19.43 -7.94 1.09
N ALA A 58 -19.84 -8.80 2.01
CA ALA A 58 -18.91 -9.57 2.83
C ALA A 58 -18.08 -10.50 1.97
N SER A 59 -16.78 -10.56 2.27
CA SER A 59 -15.85 -11.46 1.59
C SER A 59 -16.00 -12.89 2.08
N GLU A 60 -15.73 -13.87 1.22
CA GLU A 60 -15.63 -15.28 1.61
C GLU A 60 -14.61 -15.49 2.75
N LYS A 61 -13.58 -14.66 2.79
CA LYS A 61 -12.60 -14.64 3.87
C LYS A 61 -12.82 -13.38 4.72
N PRO A 62 -13.40 -13.48 5.93
CA PRO A 62 -13.75 -12.31 6.75
C PRO A 62 -12.57 -11.37 7.07
N ARG A 63 -11.32 -11.91 7.15
CA ARG A 63 -10.15 -11.05 7.36
C ARG A 63 -9.93 -10.04 6.23
N HIS A 64 -10.39 -10.33 5.02
CA HIS A 64 -10.28 -9.39 3.90
C HIS A 64 -11.16 -8.14 4.09
N ASP A 65 -12.19 -8.21 4.95
CA ASP A 65 -13.07 -7.09 5.26
C ASP A 65 -12.52 -6.14 6.33
N LEU A 66 -11.37 -6.48 6.90
CA LEU A 66 -10.61 -5.58 7.77
C LEU A 66 -9.91 -4.49 6.92
N CYS A 67 -10.70 -3.69 6.21
CA CYS A 67 -10.20 -2.66 5.31
C CYS A 67 -9.40 -1.57 6.06
N PHE A 68 -8.56 -0.84 5.33
CA PHE A 68 -7.70 0.19 5.94
C PHE A 68 -8.53 1.28 6.63
N CYS A 69 -9.59 1.75 5.98
CA CYS A 69 -10.49 2.76 6.55
C CYS A 69 -11.16 2.31 7.84
N GLY A 70 -11.47 1.01 7.98
CA GLY A 70 -12.11 0.46 9.17
C GLY A 70 -11.15 0.24 10.34
N ARG A 71 -9.83 0.12 10.11
CA ARG A 71 -8.84 -0.21 11.15
C ARG A 71 -7.77 0.85 11.42
N VAL A 72 -7.77 1.95 10.68
CA VAL A 72 -6.84 3.06 10.92
C VAL A 72 -6.93 3.62 12.34
N TYR A 73 -8.09 3.50 12.97
CA TYR A 73 -8.36 3.92 14.36
C TYR A 73 -7.59 3.11 15.41
N ASN A 74 -7.11 1.91 15.05
CA ASN A 74 -6.38 1.03 15.96
C ASN A 74 -4.87 1.28 15.96
N MET A 75 -4.40 2.24 15.17
CA MET A 75 -2.99 2.56 15.08
C MET A 75 -2.53 3.42 16.25
N ASP A 76 -1.28 3.22 16.69
CA ASP A 76 -0.65 4.00 17.75
C ASP A 76 -0.50 5.48 17.33
N THR A 77 -1.30 6.35 17.91
CA THR A 77 -1.26 7.80 17.64
C THR A 77 -0.01 8.49 18.20
N THR A 78 0.78 7.80 19.04
CA THR A 78 2.06 8.33 19.54
C THR A 78 3.23 8.07 18.58
N ALA A 79 3.04 7.35 17.49
CA ALA A 79 4.06 7.17 16.47
C ALA A 79 4.48 8.51 15.86
N ASP A 80 5.76 8.61 15.48
CA ASP A 80 6.35 9.84 14.95
C ASP A 80 6.14 9.98 13.44
N MET A 81 5.82 8.88 12.76
CA MET A 81 5.62 8.85 11.30
C MET A 81 4.64 7.74 10.92
N VAL A 82 3.94 7.92 9.80
CA VAL A 82 3.05 6.90 9.22
C VAL A 82 3.44 6.64 7.76
N VAL A 83 3.52 5.36 7.39
CA VAL A 83 3.65 4.89 6.01
C VAL A 83 2.45 4.01 5.68
N VAL A 84 1.78 4.29 4.57
CA VAL A 84 0.64 3.51 4.07
C VAL A 84 1.00 2.88 2.73
N TYR A 85 0.84 1.57 2.60
CA TYR A 85 1.09 0.84 1.35
C TYR A 85 -0.09 -0.08 1.03
N GLY A 86 -0.83 0.21 -0.05
CA GLY A 86 -1.99 -0.59 -0.44
C GLY A 86 -2.67 -0.11 -1.72
N GLY A 87 -3.83 -0.71 -2.03
CA GLY A 87 -4.65 -0.40 -3.20
C GLY A 87 -4.66 -1.51 -4.25
N VAL A 88 -3.70 -2.43 -4.25
CA VAL A 88 -3.68 -3.54 -5.20
C VAL A 88 -4.86 -4.51 -5.00
N ASN A 89 -5.30 -4.73 -3.76
CA ASN A 89 -6.44 -5.59 -3.47
C ASN A 89 -7.77 -4.95 -3.86
N ASP A 90 -7.89 -3.64 -3.81
CA ASP A 90 -9.05 -2.91 -4.35
C ASP A 90 -9.18 -3.15 -5.86
N TYR A 91 -8.05 -3.17 -6.57
CA TYR A 91 -8.00 -3.54 -7.98
C TYR A 91 -8.30 -5.03 -8.21
N LEU A 92 -7.60 -5.96 -7.52
CA LEU A 92 -7.64 -7.39 -7.79
C LEU A 92 -8.98 -8.05 -7.44
N HIS A 93 -9.56 -7.72 -6.29
CA HIS A 93 -10.77 -8.39 -5.80
C HIS A 93 -11.69 -7.52 -4.94
N GLY A 94 -11.46 -6.21 -4.89
CA GLY A 94 -12.39 -5.29 -4.26
C GLY A 94 -13.67 -5.12 -5.07
N ASP A 95 -14.82 -5.03 -4.41
CA ASP A 95 -16.12 -4.78 -5.02
C ASP A 95 -16.60 -3.32 -4.87
N ALA A 96 -15.93 -2.54 -4.03
CA ALA A 96 -16.19 -1.11 -3.95
C ALA A 96 -16.00 -0.43 -5.32
N PRO A 97 -16.90 0.44 -5.77
CA PRO A 97 -16.72 1.22 -6.98
C PRO A 97 -15.39 2.00 -6.95
N PHE A 98 -14.81 2.26 -8.12
CA PHE A 98 -13.62 3.10 -8.18
C PHE A 98 -13.93 4.53 -7.69
N GLY A 99 -15.08 5.07 -8.08
CA GLY A 99 -15.50 6.43 -7.74
C GLY A 99 -14.73 7.51 -8.50
N LYS A 100 -14.69 8.71 -7.95
CA LYS A 100 -14.01 9.87 -8.54
C LYS A 100 -13.22 10.64 -7.49
N ILE A 101 -12.19 11.34 -7.93
CA ILE A 101 -11.41 12.24 -7.08
C ILE A 101 -12.34 13.27 -6.43
N GLY A 102 -12.23 13.39 -5.11
CA GLY A 102 -13.10 14.25 -4.31
C GLY A 102 -14.26 13.53 -3.62
N ASP A 103 -14.53 12.25 -3.90
CA ASP A 103 -15.37 11.43 -3.03
C ASP A 103 -14.76 11.40 -1.63
N LYS A 104 -15.61 11.52 -0.59
CA LYS A 104 -15.13 11.71 0.79
C LYS A 104 -15.43 10.54 1.72
N THR A 105 -16.23 9.60 1.28
CA THR A 105 -16.63 8.44 2.08
C THR A 105 -15.93 7.18 1.60
N PRO A 106 -15.58 6.24 2.46
CA PRO A 106 -14.87 5.02 2.06
C PRO A 106 -15.74 4.00 1.30
N ALA A 107 -16.89 4.43 0.75
CA ALA A 107 -17.77 3.61 -0.09
C ALA A 107 -17.23 3.43 -1.53
N THR A 108 -16.24 4.21 -1.93
CA THR A 108 -15.52 4.08 -3.20
C THR A 108 -14.01 4.04 -2.94
N PHE A 109 -13.22 3.57 -3.90
CA PHE A 109 -11.75 3.57 -3.75
C PHE A 109 -11.20 4.99 -3.56
N CYS A 110 -11.60 5.93 -4.43
CA CYS A 110 -11.18 7.32 -4.32
C CYS A 110 -11.61 7.94 -2.99
N GLY A 111 -12.84 7.65 -2.53
CA GLY A 111 -13.31 8.11 -1.24
C GLY A 111 -12.58 7.48 -0.06
N GLY A 112 -12.16 6.23 -0.18
CA GLY A 112 -11.33 5.53 0.82
C GLY A 112 -9.97 6.18 0.98
N ILE A 113 -9.31 6.55 -0.12
CA ILE A 113 -8.02 7.27 -0.07
C ILE A 113 -8.21 8.64 0.59
N TYR A 114 -9.23 9.39 0.17
CA TYR A 114 -9.54 10.70 0.77
C TYR A 114 -9.77 10.59 2.27
N PHE A 115 -10.60 9.64 2.69
CA PHE A 115 -10.92 9.40 4.09
C PHE A 115 -9.65 9.09 4.91
N LEU A 116 -8.80 8.18 4.41
CA LEU A 116 -7.54 7.81 5.09
C LEU A 116 -6.60 9.01 5.23
N MET A 117 -6.38 9.75 4.15
CA MET A 117 -5.48 10.90 4.16
C MET A 117 -6.00 11.99 5.10
N ASN A 118 -7.32 12.27 5.08
CA ASN A 118 -7.93 13.23 6.00
C ASN A 118 -7.77 12.78 7.45
N TYR A 119 -8.12 11.53 7.76
CA TYR A 119 -7.99 10.98 9.11
C TYR A 119 -6.54 11.06 9.63
N LEU A 120 -5.57 10.70 8.80
CA LEU A 120 -4.16 10.73 9.19
C LEU A 120 -3.68 12.17 9.42
N LYS A 121 -4.06 13.13 8.59
CA LYS A 121 -3.73 14.55 8.79
C LYS A 121 -4.31 15.12 10.08
N GLU A 122 -5.50 14.68 10.48
CA GLU A 122 -6.16 15.11 11.70
C GLU A 122 -5.53 14.50 12.97
N ASN A 123 -5.12 13.23 12.91
CA ASN A 123 -4.67 12.47 14.09
C ASN A 123 -3.13 12.38 14.23
N TYR A 124 -2.38 12.67 13.18
CA TYR A 124 -0.91 12.72 13.15
C TYR A 124 -0.44 14.12 12.73
N LYS A 125 -0.95 15.15 13.43
CA LYS A 125 -0.60 16.55 13.16
C LYS A 125 0.90 16.75 13.27
N ASP A 126 1.46 17.48 12.31
CA ASP A 126 2.87 17.83 12.21
C ASP A 126 3.83 16.62 12.11
N LYS A 127 3.29 15.41 11.90
CA LYS A 127 4.08 14.20 11.69
C LYS A 127 4.15 13.86 10.22
N PRO A 128 5.29 13.35 9.74
CA PRO A 128 5.41 12.88 8.37
C PRO A 128 4.44 11.74 8.08
N ILE A 129 3.75 11.85 6.95
CA ILE A 129 2.88 10.79 6.39
C ILE A 129 3.36 10.54 4.97
N ILE A 130 3.57 9.27 4.61
CA ILE A 130 3.92 8.84 3.26
C ILE A 130 2.89 7.82 2.79
N PHE A 131 2.40 7.98 1.57
CA PHE A 131 1.68 6.93 0.85
C PHE A 131 2.59 6.29 -0.18
N MET A 132 2.44 4.97 -0.36
CA MET A 132 3.10 4.19 -1.39
C MET A 132 2.02 3.61 -2.30
N THR A 133 2.18 3.79 -3.61
CA THR A 133 1.25 3.22 -4.59
C THR A 133 1.46 1.71 -4.74
N PRO A 134 0.48 0.96 -5.30
CA PRO A 134 0.75 -0.37 -5.81
C PRO A 134 1.97 -0.38 -6.74
N ALA A 135 2.74 -1.46 -6.70
CA ALA A 135 3.76 -1.75 -7.69
C ALA A 135 3.15 -2.48 -8.90
N ARG A 136 3.89 -2.63 -9.98
CA ARG A 136 3.52 -3.50 -11.11
C ARG A 136 3.37 -4.93 -10.62
N CYS A 137 2.39 -5.65 -11.14
CA CYS A 137 2.16 -7.05 -10.80
C CYS A 137 1.67 -7.85 -12.01
N HIS A 138 1.97 -9.16 -11.99
CA HIS A 138 1.44 -10.13 -12.94
C HIS A 138 1.01 -11.38 -12.16
N TYR A 139 -0.19 -11.31 -11.55
CA TYR A 139 -0.69 -12.30 -10.60
C TYR A 139 -1.62 -13.30 -11.28
N GLY A 140 -1.23 -14.56 -11.29
CA GLY A 140 -1.95 -15.62 -12.00
C GLY A 140 -2.03 -15.33 -13.51
N THR A 141 -3.24 -15.25 -14.05
CA THR A 141 -3.52 -14.87 -15.44
C THR A 141 -3.94 -13.40 -15.61
N ILE A 142 -3.89 -12.62 -14.54
CA ILE A 142 -4.30 -11.21 -14.54
C ILE A 142 -3.11 -10.37 -15.00
N ASP A 143 -3.23 -9.82 -16.19
CA ASP A 143 -2.36 -8.75 -16.68
C ASP A 143 -2.80 -7.44 -16.04
N CYS A 144 -2.12 -7.07 -14.96
CA CYS A 144 -2.42 -5.85 -14.22
C CYS A 144 -2.05 -4.55 -14.96
N PHE A 145 -1.46 -4.65 -16.16
CA PHE A 145 -1.00 -3.48 -16.91
C PHE A 145 -2.14 -2.77 -17.65
N PHE A 146 -2.95 -3.54 -18.38
CA PHE A 146 -4.00 -3.00 -19.26
C PHE A 146 -5.39 -3.53 -18.93
N THR A 147 -5.49 -4.57 -18.10
CA THR A 147 -6.76 -5.26 -17.86
C THR A 147 -7.46 -4.66 -16.66
N SER A 148 -8.71 -4.27 -16.85
CA SER A 148 -9.61 -3.96 -15.74
C SER A 148 -10.07 -5.25 -15.07
N ASN A 149 -10.02 -5.33 -13.75
CA ASN A 149 -10.58 -6.49 -13.05
C ASN A 149 -12.10 -6.37 -12.94
N HIS A 150 -12.83 -7.18 -13.71
CA HIS A 150 -14.29 -7.20 -13.71
C HIS A 150 -14.89 -8.25 -12.76
N LYS A 151 -14.07 -9.09 -12.12
CA LYS A 151 -14.58 -10.23 -11.37
C LYS A 151 -15.59 -9.82 -10.28
N ASN A 152 -15.32 -8.73 -9.59
CA ASN A 152 -16.14 -8.25 -8.48
C ASN A 152 -16.80 -6.90 -8.77
N LYS A 153 -16.24 -6.08 -9.66
CA LYS A 153 -16.76 -4.77 -10.04
C LYS A 153 -17.68 -4.87 -11.25
N ILE A 154 -18.90 -4.37 -11.11
CA ILE A 154 -19.90 -4.43 -12.18
C ILE A 154 -19.86 -3.16 -13.06
N ALA A 155 -19.51 -2.01 -12.54
CA ALA A 155 -19.62 -0.75 -13.26
C ALA A 155 -18.30 -0.09 -13.43
N ASP A 156 -17.52 0.45 -12.85
CA ASP A 156 -16.39 1.34 -13.10
C ASP A 156 -15.00 0.71 -12.90
N ALA A 157 -14.86 -0.55 -13.25
CA ALA A 157 -13.57 -1.23 -13.20
C ALA A 157 -12.51 -0.49 -14.03
N LYS A 158 -11.34 -0.26 -13.45
CA LYS A 158 -10.21 0.46 -14.05
C LYS A 158 -8.96 -0.40 -14.07
N PRO A 159 -8.00 -0.13 -14.95
CA PRO A 159 -6.67 -0.73 -14.89
C PRO A 159 -5.93 -0.27 -13.62
N LEU A 160 -4.90 -1.02 -13.21
CA LEU A 160 -4.14 -0.73 -11.98
C LEU A 160 -3.55 0.68 -11.95
N ILE A 161 -3.11 1.19 -13.11
CA ILE A 161 -2.55 2.54 -13.20
C ILE A 161 -3.53 3.62 -12.71
N ALA A 162 -4.84 3.46 -12.93
CA ALA A 162 -5.81 4.43 -12.43
C ALA A 162 -5.86 4.48 -10.89
N TYR A 163 -5.63 3.34 -10.23
CA TYR A 163 -5.53 3.28 -8.77
C TYR A 163 -4.27 3.99 -8.27
N VAL A 164 -3.16 3.86 -8.99
CA VAL A 164 -1.91 4.59 -8.72
C VAL A 164 -2.13 6.09 -8.84
N GLU A 165 -2.67 6.55 -9.97
CA GLU A 165 -2.95 7.96 -10.24
C GLU A 165 -3.89 8.57 -9.20
N ALA A 166 -4.94 7.86 -8.78
CA ALA A 166 -5.86 8.33 -7.76
C ALA A 166 -5.18 8.55 -6.39
N ILE A 167 -4.24 7.68 -6.00
CA ILE A 167 -3.44 7.86 -4.79
C ILE A 167 -2.55 9.11 -4.91
N GLU A 168 -1.86 9.29 -6.04
CA GLU A 168 -0.98 10.43 -6.27
C GLU A 168 -1.76 11.76 -6.31
N GLU A 169 -2.90 11.79 -7.02
CA GLU A 169 -3.73 13.01 -7.10
C GLU A 169 -4.31 13.39 -5.74
N THR A 170 -4.80 12.42 -4.99
CA THR A 170 -5.31 12.69 -3.63
C THR A 170 -4.17 13.11 -2.71
N GLY A 171 -2.98 12.49 -2.83
CA GLY A 171 -1.78 12.91 -2.09
C GLY A 171 -1.44 14.39 -2.34
N LYS A 172 -1.50 14.84 -3.58
CA LYS A 172 -1.30 16.26 -3.94
C LYS A 172 -2.33 17.18 -3.27
N LEU A 173 -3.61 16.77 -3.20
CA LEU A 173 -4.66 17.56 -2.55
C LEU A 173 -4.41 17.76 -1.05
N PHE A 174 -3.85 16.76 -0.38
CA PHE A 174 -3.54 16.81 1.05
C PHE A 174 -2.12 17.27 1.38
N GLY A 175 -1.27 17.51 0.39
CA GLY A 175 0.15 17.79 0.59
C GLY A 175 0.87 16.60 1.25
N ILE A 176 0.45 15.36 0.96
CA ILE A 176 1.05 14.14 1.45
C ILE A 176 1.99 13.59 0.38
N PRO A 177 3.31 13.45 0.67
CA PRO A 177 4.25 12.82 -0.24
C PRO A 177 3.82 11.40 -0.62
N THR A 178 3.87 11.09 -1.92
CA THR A 178 3.49 9.78 -2.45
C THR A 178 4.65 9.15 -3.20
N LEU A 179 5.11 7.98 -2.74
CA LEU A 179 6.10 7.17 -3.45
C LEU A 179 5.39 6.31 -4.49
N ASN A 180 5.57 6.63 -5.77
CA ASN A 180 5.05 5.85 -6.87
C ASN A 180 5.93 4.61 -7.11
N LEU A 181 5.54 3.46 -6.53
CA LEU A 181 6.25 2.19 -6.74
C LEU A 181 5.94 1.57 -8.12
N TYR A 182 4.82 1.91 -8.73
CA TYR A 182 4.46 1.40 -10.05
C TYR A 182 5.50 1.77 -11.11
N ASP A 183 6.00 3.01 -11.08
CA ASP A 183 6.98 3.50 -12.04
C ASP A 183 8.42 3.45 -11.53
N LYS A 184 8.61 3.62 -10.22
CA LYS A 184 9.96 3.86 -9.65
C LYS A 184 10.60 2.64 -9.01
N LEU A 185 9.86 1.55 -8.79
CA LEU A 185 10.45 0.34 -8.20
C LEU A 185 11.45 -0.35 -9.14
N GLY A 186 11.25 -0.19 -10.45
CA GLY A 186 12.14 -0.79 -11.46
C GLY A 186 11.97 -2.30 -11.61
N LEU A 187 10.93 -2.88 -11.03
CA LEU A 187 10.60 -4.30 -11.13
C LEU A 187 9.32 -4.48 -11.95
N ASP A 188 9.40 -5.26 -13.03
CA ASP A 188 8.23 -5.60 -13.85
C ASP A 188 8.03 -7.13 -13.90
N PRO A 189 7.07 -7.68 -13.14
CA PRO A 189 6.80 -9.12 -13.11
C PRO A 189 6.20 -9.69 -14.41
N HIS A 190 5.98 -8.88 -15.46
CA HIS A 190 5.70 -9.39 -16.80
C HIS A 190 6.94 -10.02 -17.43
N ASP A 191 8.12 -9.54 -17.05
CA ASP A 191 9.36 -10.22 -17.35
C ASP A 191 9.53 -11.46 -16.45
N PRO A 192 9.62 -12.69 -17.03
CA PRO A 192 9.70 -13.93 -16.26
C PRO A 192 10.90 -13.99 -15.30
N GLU A 193 12.05 -13.43 -15.69
CA GLU A 193 13.24 -13.41 -14.84
C GLU A 193 13.02 -12.51 -13.63
N THR A 194 12.46 -11.33 -13.82
CA THR A 194 12.09 -10.41 -12.75
C THR A 194 11.05 -11.03 -11.81
N LYS A 195 10.04 -11.69 -12.37
CA LYS A 195 9.01 -12.38 -11.58
C LYS A 195 9.59 -13.45 -10.68
N GLU A 196 10.41 -14.35 -11.22
CA GLU A 196 11.03 -15.44 -10.46
C GLU A 196 12.01 -14.92 -9.40
N ARG A 197 12.81 -13.91 -9.75
CA ARG A 197 13.88 -13.40 -8.89
C ARG A 197 13.36 -12.58 -7.71
N TYR A 198 12.26 -11.82 -7.85
CA TYR A 198 11.84 -10.83 -6.86
C TYR A 198 10.46 -11.08 -6.26
N THR A 199 9.71 -12.04 -6.79
CA THR A 199 8.37 -12.37 -6.29
C THR A 199 8.20 -13.87 -6.10
N VAL A 200 7.17 -14.26 -5.33
CA VAL A 200 6.79 -15.67 -5.18
C VAL A 200 5.66 -16.06 -6.15
N ASP A 201 4.91 -15.09 -6.67
CA ASP A 201 3.72 -15.34 -7.49
C ASP A 201 3.41 -14.22 -8.51
N GLY A 202 4.30 -13.24 -8.64
CA GLY A 202 4.12 -12.07 -9.49
C GLY A 202 3.39 -10.88 -8.83
N LEU A 203 3.04 -11.02 -7.56
CA LEU A 203 2.42 -9.98 -6.73
C LEU A 203 3.15 -9.82 -5.40
N HIS A 204 3.34 -10.92 -4.66
CA HIS A 204 4.00 -10.90 -3.37
C HIS A 204 5.50 -10.98 -3.54
N PHE A 205 6.18 -10.00 -2.99
CA PHE A 205 7.63 -9.89 -3.06
C PHE A 205 8.30 -10.91 -2.12
N ASN A 206 9.39 -11.54 -2.58
CA ASN A 206 10.27 -12.33 -1.74
C ASN A 206 11.28 -11.43 -1.00
N ASP A 207 12.25 -12.02 -0.29
CA ASP A 207 13.24 -11.28 0.49
C ASP A 207 14.02 -10.25 -0.34
N ALA A 208 14.37 -10.59 -1.60
CA ALA A 208 15.06 -9.69 -2.51
C ALA A 208 14.13 -8.54 -3.00
N GLY A 209 12.86 -8.85 -3.31
CA GLY A 209 11.88 -7.83 -3.68
C GLY A 209 11.59 -6.86 -2.53
N HIS A 210 11.51 -7.35 -1.29
CA HIS A 210 11.36 -6.48 -0.11
C HIS A 210 12.57 -5.56 0.12
N GLU A 211 13.75 -5.97 -0.28
CA GLU A 211 14.94 -5.10 -0.27
C GLU A 211 14.81 -3.94 -1.26
N PHE A 212 14.29 -4.21 -2.47
CA PHE A 212 13.99 -3.14 -3.44
C PHE A 212 12.98 -2.13 -2.89
N ILE A 213 11.89 -2.60 -2.26
CA ILE A 213 10.89 -1.71 -1.63
C ILE A 213 11.54 -0.86 -0.53
N ALA A 214 12.37 -1.47 0.32
CA ALA A 214 13.06 -0.76 1.39
C ALA A 214 14.01 0.31 0.85
N ASN A 215 14.78 0.00 -0.19
CA ASN A 215 15.70 0.94 -0.81
C ASN A 215 14.97 2.10 -1.51
N ALA A 216 13.84 1.82 -2.19
CA ALA A 216 13.01 2.84 -2.80
C ALA A 216 12.41 3.78 -1.74
N LEU A 217 11.88 3.23 -0.65
CA LEU A 217 11.34 4.02 0.46
C LEU A 217 12.44 4.82 1.17
N LYS A 218 13.63 4.22 1.37
CA LYS A 218 14.80 4.91 1.94
C LYS A 218 15.16 6.14 1.12
N GLY A 219 15.39 5.96 -0.19
CA GLY A 219 15.75 7.07 -1.08
C GLY A 219 14.67 8.16 -1.11
N PHE A 220 13.39 7.77 -1.04
CA PHE A 220 12.29 8.70 -0.99
C PHE A 220 12.29 9.52 0.33
N ILE A 221 12.45 8.88 1.49
CA ILE A 221 12.54 9.55 2.79
C ILE A 221 13.71 10.54 2.82
N GLU A 222 14.87 10.14 2.28
CA GLU A 222 16.06 11.00 2.22
C GLU A 222 15.87 12.23 1.31
N SER A 223 14.98 12.15 0.32
CA SER A 223 14.67 13.26 -0.59
C SER A 223 13.67 14.28 -0.04
N LEU A 224 12.97 13.96 1.05
CA LEU A 224 12.04 14.84 1.77
C LEU A 224 12.78 15.68 2.83
#